data_35d89dc9b65485ab45791bdf9619b9d5
#
_entry.id   35d89dc9b65485ab45791bdf9619b9d5
#
_cell.length_a   1.000
_cell.length_b   1.000
_cell.length_c   1.000
_cell.angle_alpha   90.00
_cell.angle_beta   90.00
_cell.angle_gamma   90.00
#
_symmetry.space_group_name_H-M   'P 1'
#
loop_
_entity.id
_entity.type
_entity.pdbx_description
1 polymer ?
#
loop_
_entity_poly.entity_id
_entity_poly.type
_entity_poly.pdbx_seq_one_letter_code
_entity_poly.pdbx_strand_id
1 'polypeptide(L)'
;MLVNFNRKVLLLCIGFCCCSISSILAQETSTEFWPEVDLWYRFTPDWRLSMYLPLSKNIETKYREGSIVVQADYAWGNSRFIEDRRLLDENRETQMKINLTRSGYLITKSLGDKGETFEENMLFFEEHFRTPFKNHILVSHRLRSDLRWIGDDNTFSYRVRYRLIIEREWQAKKVSLVPFINVEPYYDSRYETINRVRYIGGASISWTPRIAFEGNITYQHDTHSSVTNLWALNIILHVFFETTKAKK
;
A
#
# COMPACT_ATOMS: atom_id res chain seq x y z
N MET A 1 3.03 -39.85 1.25
CA MET A 1 4.25 -39.73 2.11
C MET A 1 3.95 -38.56 3.07
N LEU A 2 3.45 -38.90 4.29
CA LEU A 2 3.10 -37.90 5.32
C LEU A 2 4.40 -37.51 6.05
N VAL A 3 4.77 -36.24 5.94
CA VAL A 3 5.93 -35.70 6.67
C VAL A 3 5.55 -35.60 8.15
N ASN A 4 6.13 -36.48 8.96
CA ASN A 4 6.04 -36.41 10.42
C ASN A 4 6.74 -35.14 10.91
N PHE A 5 5.99 -34.07 11.10
CA PHE A 5 6.49 -32.83 11.67
C PHE A 5 6.80 -33.05 13.16
N ASN A 6 8.07 -32.93 13.51
CA ASN A 6 8.56 -33.21 14.86
C ASN A 6 7.94 -32.20 15.86
N ARG A 7 7.06 -32.67 16.75
CA ARG A 7 6.36 -31.89 17.79
C ARG A 7 7.31 -30.99 18.60
N LYS A 8 8.55 -31.37 18.79
CA LYS A 8 9.57 -30.61 19.52
C LYS A 8 9.99 -29.32 18.75
N VAL A 9 10.07 -29.39 17.41
CA VAL A 9 10.40 -28.23 16.56
C VAL A 9 9.27 -27.23 16.57
N LEU A 10 8.02 -27.69 16.53
CA LEU A 10 6.85 -26.83 16.60
C LEU A 10 6.76 -26.08 17.95
N LEU A 11 7.04 -26.76 19.06
CA LEU A 11 7.07 -26.16 20.40
C LEU A 11 8.21 -25.15 20.57
N LEU A 12 9.37 -25.40 19.93
CA LEU A 12 10.50 -24.47 19.96
C LEU A 12 10.19 -23.20 19.17
N CYS A 13 9.55 -23.32 18.00
CA CYS A 13 9.12 -22.16 17.19
C CYS A 13 8.05 -21.33 17.91
N ILE A 14 7.09 -21.95 18.58
CA ILE A 14 6.06 -21.26 19.37
C ILE A 14 6.70 -20.57 20.58
N GLY A 15 7.62 -21.22 21.27
CA GLY A 15 8.37 -20.65 22.41
C GLY A 15 9.21 -19.44 21.99
N PHE A 16 9.88 -19.51 20.85
CA PHE A 16 10.68 -18.39 20.32
C PHE A 16 9.80 -17.21 19.88
N CYS A 17 8.65 -17.47 19.27
CA CYS A 17 7.64 -16.43 18.96
C CYS A 17 7.10 -15.75 20.23
N CYS A 18 6.79 -16.51 21.28
CA CYS A 18 6.28 -15.95 22.54
C CYS A 18 7.31 -15.08 23.28
N CYS A 19 8.60 -15.43 23.24
CA CYS A 19 9.65 -14.65 23.88
C CYS A 19 9.96 -13.33 23.14
N SER A 20 9.77 -13.30 21.81
CA SER A 20 9.94 -12.07 21.01
C SER A 20 8.79 -11.08 21.20
N ILE A 21 7.62 -11.54 21.59
CA ILE A 21 6.44 -10.67 21.79
C ILE A 21 6.55 -9.86 23.10
N SER A 22 7.20 -10.41 24.13
CA SER A 22 7.29 -9.72 25.43
C SER A 22 8.22 -8.49 25.45
N SER A 23 9.18 -8.37 24.54
CA SER A 23 10.04 -7.20 24.39
C SER A 23 9.41 -6.05 23.61
N ILE A 24 8.32 -6.33 22.86
CA ILE A 24 7.60 -5.33 22.05
C ILE A 24 6.65 -4.48 22.91
N LEU A 25 6.24 -4.97 24.08
CA LEU A 25 5.25 -4.33 24.96
C LEU A 25 5.79 -3.14 25.76
N ALA A 26 7.10 -2.86 25.72
CA ALA A 26 7.72 -1.72 26.45
C ALA A 26 7.93 -0.47 25.58
N GLN A 27 7.59 -0.51 24.28
CA GLN A 27 7.72 0.62 23.35
C GLN A 27 6.38 1.34 23.19
N GLU A 28 6.41 2.68 23.04
CA GLU A 28 5.20 3.44 22.77
C GLU A 28 4.54 2.93 21.48
N THR A 29 3.32 2.43 21.64
CA THR A 29 2.53 1.88 20.56
C THR A 29 1.31 2.76 20.34
N SER A 30 1.00 3.10 19.11
CA SER A 30 -0.19 3.83 18.71
C SER A 30 -1.09 2.97 17.84
N THR A 31 -2.40 3.19 17.95
CA THR A 31 -3.40 2.52 17.11
C THR A 31 -4.16 3.55 16.29
N GLU A 32 -4.25 3.31 14.99
CA GLU A 32 -4.90 4.23 14.06
C GLU A 32 -5.95 3.53 13.20
N PHE A 33 -6.90 4.31 12.72
CA PHE A 33 -7.87 3.93 11.71
C PHE A 33 -7.67 4.78 10.46
N TRP A 34 -7.48 4.13 9.29
CA TRP A 34 -7.15 4.77 8.02
C TRP A 34 -8.22 4.47 6.95
N PRO A 35 -9.34 5.19 6.93
CA PRO A 35 -10.29 5.10 5.83
C PRO A 35 -9.77 5.87 4.62
N GLU A 36 -9.99 5.31 3.42
CA GLU A 36 -9.54 5.90 2.17
C GLU A 36 -10.59 5.70 1.07
N VAL A 37 -10.70 6.68 0.17
CA VAL A 37 -11.48 6.58 -1.05
C VAL A 37 -10.58 6.86 -2.23
N ASP A 38 -10.52 5.92 -3.17
CA ASP A 38 -9.73 5.98 -4.38
C ASP A 38 -10.62 6.13 -5.60
N LEU A 39 -10.38 7.15 -6.39
CA LEU A 39 -11.06 7.40 -7.65
C LEU A 39 -10.08 7.18 -8.79
N TRP A 40 -10.39 6.24 -9.69
CA TRP A 40 -9.56 5.87 -10.81
C TRP A 40 -10.24 6.19 -12.12
N TYR A 41 -9.58 6.91 -13.01
CA TYR A 41 -10.08 7.24 -14.33
C TYR A 41 -9.09 6.82 -15.40
N ARG A 42 -9.46 5.79 -16.20
CA ARG A 42 -8.69 5.33 -17.34
C ARG A 42 -9.20 5.97 -18.62
N PHE A 43 -8.40 6.82 -19.24
CA PHE A 43 -8.78 7.53 -20.45
C PHE A 43 -8.17 6.94 -21.71
N THR A 44 -7.05 6.19 -21.62
CA THR A 44 -6.49 5.38 -22.69
C THR A 44 -6.06 4.01 -22.15
N PRO A 45 -5.70 3.03 -23.01
CA PRO A 45 -5.13 1.77 -22.55
C PRO A 45 -3.85 1.92 -21.74
N ASP A 46 -3.09 3.01 -21.95
CA ASP A 46 -1.75 3.20 -21.39
C ASP A 46 -1.71 4.32 -20.34
N TRP A 47 -2.77 5.14 -20.25
CA TRP A 47 -2.83 6.26 -19.32
C TRP A 47 -4.02 6.20 -18.40
N ARG A 48 -3.76 6.47 -17.12
CA ARG A 48 -4.76 6.54 -16.06
C ARG A 48 -4.45 7.72 -15.13
N LEU A 49 -5.49 8.40 -14.68
CA LEU A 49 -5.44 9.36 -13.58
C LEU A 49 -6.11 8.74 -12.37
N SER A 50 -5.64 9.11 -11.19
CA SER A 50 -6.31 8.74 -9.95
C SER A 50 -6.19 9.82 -8.90
N MET A 51 -7.17 9.83 -8.01
CA MET A 51 -7.22 10.69 -6.84
C MET A 51 -7.50 9.82 -5.62
N TYR A 52 -6.72 9.98 -4.57
CA TYR A 52 -6.91 9.31 -3.29
C TYR A 52 -7.19 10.32 -2.19
N LEU A 53 -8.08 9.94 -1.29
CA LEU A 53 -8.50 10.73 -0.15
C LEU A 53 -8.27 9.93 1.14
N PRO A 54 -7.02 9.69 1.53
CA PRO A 54 -6.72 9.00 2.78
C PRO A 54 -6.96 9.91 3.97
N LEU A 55 -7.57 9.34 5.01
CA LEU A 55 -7.67 9.92 6.33
C LEU A 55 -6.89 9.06 7.30
N SER A 56 -6.29 9.67 8.31
CA SER A 56 -5.72 8.99 9.47
C SER A 56 -6.39 9.52 10.73
N LYS A 57 -6.81 8.62 11.60
CA LYS A 57 -7.36 8.94 12.91
C LYS A 57 -6.64 8.09 13.96
N ASN A 58 -5.95 8.75 14.87
CA ASN A 58 -5.44 8.09 16.06
C ASN A 58 -6.62 7.75 16.98
N ILE A 59 -6.68 6.49 17.47
CA ILE A 59 -7.80 6.01 18.30
C ILE A 59 -7.68 6.51 19.74
N GLU A 60 -6.44 6.70 20.22
CA GLU A 60 -6.13 7.05 21.61
C GLU A 60 -6.19 8.57 21.83
N THR A 61 -5.91 9.34 20.79
CA THR A 61 -5.94 10.81 20.81
C THR A 61 -7.05 11.34 19.91
N LYS A 62 -7.24 12.65 19.90
CA LYS A 62 -8.17 13.31 18.95
C LYS A 62 -7.48 13.66 17.62
N TYR A 63 -6.21 13.33 17.47
CA TYR A 63 -5.43 13.66 16.28
C TYR A 63 -6.05 13.01 15.03
N ARG A 64 -6.16 13.81 14.00
CA ARG A 64 -6.62 13.40 12.67
C ARG A 64 -5.77 14.09 11.61
N GLU A 65 -5.53 13.37 10.56
CA GLU A 65 -4.80 13.84 9.39
C GLU A 65 -5.56 13.47 8.13
N GLY A 66 -5.61 14.36 7.17
CA GLY A 66 -6.24 14.12 5.88
C GLY A 66 -5.30 14.48 4.74
N SER A 67 -5.34 13.68 3.68
CA SER A 67 -4.54 13.95 2.50
C SER A 67 -5.39 13.96 1.24
N ILE A 68 -4.91 14.70 0.25
CA ILE A 68 -5.38 14.63 -1.13
C ILE A 68 -4.17 14.23 -1.97
N VAL A 69 -4.31 13.14 -2.71
CA VAL A 69 -3.28 12.66 -3.64
C VAL A 69 -3.84 12.67 -5.04
N VAL A 70 -3.15 13.32 -5.97
CA VAL A 70 -3.47 13.26 -7.41
C VAL A 70 -2.28 12.68 -8.14
N GLN A 71 -2.51 11.69 -9.00
CA GLN A 71 -1.44 11.03 -9.71
C GLN A 71 -1.82 10.61 -11.12
N ALA A 72 -0.82 10.49 -11.97
CA ALA A 72 -0.91 9.96 -13.31
C ALA A 72 -0.05 8.69 -13.42
N ASP A 73 -0.61 7.68 -14.06
CA ASP A 73 0.04 6.40 -14.35
C ASP A 73 0.22 6.23 -15.85
N TYR A 74 1.40 5.74 -16.23
CA TYR A 74 1.70 5.31 -17.59
C TYR A 74 2.19 3.87 -17.62
N ALA A 75 1.52 3.03 -18.42
CA ALA A 75 1.92 1.63 -18.62
C ALA A 75 2.79 1.48 -19.86
N TRP A 76 3.99 0.90 -19.70
CA TRP A 76 4.97 0.76 -20.78
C TRP A 76 4.74 -0.45 -21.67
N GLY A 77 4.92 -0.28 -22.95
CA GLY A 77 4.93 -1.37 -23.93
C GLY A 77 3.56 -1.99 -24.16
N ASN A 78 3.51 -3.32 -24.31
CA ASN A 78 2.26 -4.06 -24.41
C ASN A 78 1.57 -4.27 -23.05
N SER A 79 2.10 -3.66 -22.00
CA SER A 79 1.49 -3.65 -20.66
C SER A 79 0.24 -2.80 -20.69
N ARG A 80 -0.85 -3.34 -21.20
CA ARG A 80 -2.16 -2.70 -20.97
C ARG A 80 -2.37 -2.68 -19.46
N PHE A 81 -2.94 -1.61 -18.93
CA PHE A 81 -3.47 -1.67 -17.57
C PHE A 81 -4.34 -2.92 -17.53
N ILE A 82 -3.85 -3.90 -16.82
CA ILE A 82 -4.67 -5.02 -16.39
C ILE A 82 -5.86 -4.36 -15.74
N GLU A 83 -7.06 -4.76 -16.12
CA GLU A 83 -8.22 -4.36 -15.38
C GLU A 83 -7.83 -4.50 -13.92
N ASP A 84 -7.84 -3.40 -13.17
CA ASP A 84 -7.28 -3.33 -11.81
C ASP A 84 -7.89 -4.35 -10.84
N ARG A 85 -8.81 -5.14 -11.33
CA ARG A 85 -9.64 -6.11 -10.61
C ARG A 85 -9.38 -7.56 -10.94
N ARG A 86 -8.64 -7.80 -12.02
CA ARG A 86 -8.20 -9.14 -12.39
C ARG A 86 -6.69 -9.08 -12.50
N LEU A 87 -6.04 -9.44 -11.43
CA LEU A 87 -4.59 -9.47 -11.39
C LEU A 87 -4.01 -10.47 -12.40
N LEU A 88 -4.81 -11.45 -12.81
CA LEU A 88 -4.42 -12.52 -13.72
C LEU A 88 -5.55 -12.81 -14.69
N ASP A 89 -5.43 -12.34 -15.89
CA ASP A 89 -6.19 -12.84 -17.04
C ASP A 89 -5.54 -14.14 -17.50
N GLU A 90 -6.33 -15.19 -17.73
CA GLU A 90 -5.86 -16.53 -18.14
C GLU A 90 -4.94 -16.50 -19.39
N ASN A 91 -5.10 -15.51 -20.26
CA ASN A 91 -4.26 -15.31 -21.43
C ASN A 91 -2.89 -14.68 -21.12
N ARG A 92 -2.61 -14.35 -19.86
CA ARG A 92 -1.40 -13.63 -19.42
C ARG A 92 -0.38 -14.48 -18.69
N GLU A 93 -0.66 -15.74 -18.47
CA GLU A 93 0.29 -16.67 -17.82
C GLU A 93 1.68 -16.72 -18.46
N THR A 94 1.82 -16.15 -19.64
CA THR A 94 3.01 -16.46 -20.44
C THR A 94 3.99 -15.33 -20.63
N GLN A 95 3.71 -14.03 -20.47
CA GLN A 95 4.68 -13.07 -21.03
C GLN A 95 4.85 -11.69 -20.41
N MET A 96 4.13 -11.20 -19.40
CA MET A 96 4.24 -9.76 -19.20
C MET A 96 4.72 -9.33 -17.82
N LYS A 97 5.98 -8.93 -17.78
CA LYS A 97 6.44 -7.94 -16.83
C LYS A 97 5.65 -6.66 -17.07
N ILE A 98 4.81 -6.27 -16.13
CA ILE A 98 4.06 -5.01 -16.22
C ILE A 98 4.98 -3.95 -15.66
N ASN A 99 5.41 -3.06 -16.54
CA ASN A 99 6.16 -1.89 -16.14
C ASN A 99 5.20 -0.70 -16.12
N LEU A 100 5.10 -0.06 -14.99
CA LEU A 100 4.26 1.10 -14.81
C LEU A 100 5.08 2.20 -14.14
N THR A 101 5.10 3.38 -14.77
CA THR A 101 5.62 4.60 -14.14
C THR A 101 4.45 5.40 -13.61
N ARG A 102 4.62 5.97 -12.43
CA ARG A 102 3.65 6.83 -11.77
C ARG A 102 4.32 8.11 -11.29
N SER A 103 3.66 9.22 -11.45
CA SER A 103 4.02 10.47 -10.80
C SER A 103 2.79 11.11 -10.18
N GLY A 104 2.97 11.79 -9.07
CA GLY A 104 1.85 12.42 -8.40
C GLY A 104 2.28 13.44 -7.36
N TYR A 105 1.28 14.15 -6.88
CA TYR A 105 1.42 15.16 -5.85
C TYR A 105 0.47 14.86 -4.70
N LEU A 106 0.96 15.07 -3.50
CA LEU A 106 0.21 14.87 -2.26
C LEU A 106 0.27 16.15 -1.43
N ILE A 107 -0.89 16.50 -0.86
CA ILE A 107 -1.01 17.49 0.20
C ILE A 107 -1.60 16.79 1.42
N THR A 108 -0.94 16.89 2.56
CA THR A 108 -1.41 16.38 3.84
C THR A 108 -1.53 17.52 4.85
N LYS A 109 -2.62 17.53 5.61
CA LYS A 109 -2.81 18.48 6.71
C LYS A 109 -3.45 17.80 7.90
N SER A 110 -3.08 18.27 9.11
CA SER A 110 -3.81 17.93 10.32
C SER A 110 -5.23 18.52 10.27
N LEU A 111 -6.21 17.74 10.70
CA LEU A 111 -7.64 18.10 10.74
C LEU A 111 -8.14 18.31 12.18
N GLY A 112 -7.24 18.42 13.13
CA GLY A 112 -7.55 18.55 14.56
C GLY A 112 -7.38 19.96 15.12
N ASP A 113 -7.44 20.05 16.45
CA ASP A 113 -7.30 21.29 17.19
C ASP A 113 -5.95 21.98 16.92
N LYS A 114 -5.92 23.31 17.07
CA LYS A 114 -4.82 24.23 16.70
C LYS A 114 -3.45 23.96 17.39
N GLY A 115 -3.33 22.96 18.22
CA GLY A 115 -2.09 22.63 18.95
C GLY A 115 -1.13 21.67 18.24
N GLU A 116 -1.63 20.88 17.25
CA GLU A 116 -0.82 19.92 16.50
C GLU A 116 -0.99 20.19 15.00
N THR A 117 -0.31 21.22 14.50
CA THR A 117 -0.33 21.54 13.07
C THR A 117 0.74 20.73 12.35
N PHE A 118 0.31 19.83 11.48
CA PHE A 118 1.18 19.17 10.53
C PHE A 118 0.74 19.52 9.11
N GLU A 119 1.68 19.93 8.28
CA GLU A 119 1.47 20.13 6.85
C GLU A 119 2.62 19.49 6.09
N GLU A 120 2.28 18.77 5.03
CA GLU A 120 3.26 18.19 4.11
C GLU A 120 2.78 18.34 2.68
N ASN A 121 3.66 18.88 1.85
CA ASN A 121 3.54 18.88 0.41
C ASN A 121 4.56 17.91 -0.17
N MET A 122 4.15 17.04 -1.09
CA MET A 122 5.04 15.99 -1.58
C MET A 122 4.82 15.73 -3.07
N LEU A 123 5.89 15.83 -3.85
CA LEU A 123 5.95 15.32 -5.21
C LEU A 123 6.57 13.91 -5.17
N PHE A 124 6.01 12.96 -5.89
CA PHE A 124 6.56 11.61 -5.91
C PHE A 124 6.62 10.99 -7.30
N PHE A 125 7.54 10.04 -7.42
CA PHE A 125 7.74 9.23 -8.60
C PHE A 125 7.83 7.78 -8.19
N GLU A 126 7.16 6.88 -8.95
CA GLU A 126 7.16 5.45 -8.68
C GLU A 126 7.42 4.65 -9.96
N GLU A 127 8.17 3.56 -9.80
CA GLU A 127 8.32 2.52 -10.79
C GLU A 127 7.79 1.21 -10.24
N HIS A 128 6.96 0.54 -11.02
CA HIS A 128 6.38 -0.74 -10.66
C HIS A 128 6.80 -1.81 -11.65
N PHE A 129 7.27 -2.93 -11.11
CA PHE A 129 7.60 -4.14 -11.86
C PHE A 129 6.76 -5.27 -11.33
N ARG A 130 5.93 -5.88 -12.17
CA ARG A 130 4.99 -6.92 -11.76
C ARG A 130 5.26 -8.18 -12.56
N THR A 131 5.44 -9.30 -11.88
CA THR A 131 5.74 -10.60 -12.46
C THR A 131 4.68 -11.61 -12.05
N PRO A 132 3.84 -12.07 -12.99
CA PRO A 132 2.89 -13.14 -12.74
C PRO A 132 3.61 -14.49 -12.63
N PHE A 133 3.15 -15.32 -11.71
CA PHE A 133 3.57 -16.69 -11.51
C PHE A 133 2.38 -17.64 -11.67
N LYS A 134 2.66 -18.95 -11.78
CA LYS A 134 1.63 -20.00 -11.78
C LYS A 134 0.76 -19.92 -10.51
N ASN A 135 -0.41 -20.54 -10.56
CA ASN A 135 -1.38 -20.58 -9.47
C ASN A 135 -1.94 -19.21 -9.04
N HIS A 136 -2.07 -18.29 -9.99
CA HIS A 136 -2.65 -16.97 -9.78
C HIS A 136 -1.89 -16.13 -8.73
N ILE A 137 -0.57 -16.28 -8.68
CA ILE A 137 0.30 -15.50 -7.81
C ILE A 137 0.92 -14.36 -8.62
N LEU A 138 0.90 -13.16 -8.06
CA LEU A 138 1.55 -11.98 -8.61
C LEU A 138 2.56 -11.44 -7.60
N VAL A 139 3.79 -11.25 -8.05
CA VAL A 139 4.84 -10.58 -7.26
C VAL A 139 5.09 -9.21 -7.86
N SER A 140 4.97 -8.18 -7.05
CA SER A 140 5.14 -6.80 -7.47
C SER A 140 6.26 -6.14 -6.67
N HIS A 141 7.10 -5.40 -7.39
CA HIS A 141 8.13 -4.54 -6.82
C HIS A 141 7.75 -3.10 -7.12
N ARG A 142 7.82 -2.23 -6.12
CA ARG A 142 7.61 -0.80 -6.27
C ARG A 142 8.80 -0.04 -5.69
N LEU A 143 9.43 0.77 -6.50
CA LEU A 143 10.39 1.77 -6.06
C LEU A 143 9.72 3.13 -6.09
N ARG A 144 9.81 3.91 -5.02
CA ARG A 144 9.23 5.24 -4.93
C ARG A 144 10.22 6.24 -4.34
N SER A 145 10.30 7.40 -4.97
CA SER A 145 11.03 8.56 -4.49
C SER A 145 10.05 9.67 -4.15
N ASP A 146 10.11 10.20 -2.94
CA ASP A 146 9.30 11.31 -2.45
C ASP A 146 10.19 12.54 -2.26
N LEU A 147 9.83 13.67 -2.85
CA LEU A 147 10.39 14.99 -2.57
C LEU A 147 9.39 15.73 -1.70
N ARG A 148 9.80 16.10 -0.49
CA ARG A 148 8.89 16.51 0.59
C ARG A 148 9.22 17.89 1.10
N TRP A 149 8.20 18.70 1.34
CA TRP A 149 8.25 19.98 2.03
C TRP A 149 7.36 19.88 3.26
N ILE A 150 7.95 19.96 4.44
CA ILE A 150 7.32 19.62 5.71
C ILE A 150 7.27 20.83 6.62
N GLY A 151 6.13 21.03 7.30
CA GLY A 151 5.90 22.11 8.25
C GLY A 151 5.69 23.46 7.59
N ASP A 152 5.43 24.48 8.41
CA ASP A 152 5.16 25.84 7.99
C ASP A 152 6.38 26.52 7.34
N ASP A 153 7.59 26.07 7.72
CA ASP A 153 8.88 26.53 7.18
C ASP A 153 9.26 25.85 5.87
N ASN A 154 8.45 24.91 5.39
CA ASN A 154 8.67 24.13 4.16
C ASN A 154 10.06 23.45 4.12
N THR A 155 10.49 22.88 5.25
CA THR A 155 11.77 22.17 5.30
C THR A 155 11.81 21.03 4.28
N PHE A 156 12.79 21.09 3.38
CA PHE A 156 12.94 20.10 2.32
C PHE A 156 13.56 18.82 2.85
N SER A 157 13.02 17.68 2.42
CA SER A 157 13.63 16.36 2.59
C SER A 157 13.26 15.44 1.44
N TYR A 158 14.02 14.37 1.26
CA TYR A 158 13.61 13.30 0.34
C TYR A 158 13.55 11.97 1.06
N ARG A 159 12.71 11.07 0.53
CA ARG A 159 12.51 9.72 1.04
C ARG A 159 12.48 8.74 -0.11
N VAL A 160 13.16 7.61 0.05
CA VAL A 160 13.13 6.50 -0.90
C VAL A 160 12.44 5.32 -0.24
N ARG A 161 11.50 4.69 -0.96
CA ARG A 161 10.75 3.53 -0.48
C ARG A 161 10.83 2.41 -1.48
N TYR A 162 11.04 1.21 -0.97
CA TYR A 162 10.90 0.00 -1.75
C TYR A 162 9.77 -0.83 -1.17
N ARG A 163 8.87 -1.36 -2.01
CA ARG A 163 7.80 -2.25 -1.57
C ARG A 163 7.83 -3.54 -2.36
N LEU A 164 7.86 -4.66 -1.65
CA LEU A 164 7.63 -5.99 -2.19
C LEU A 164 6.22 -6.42 -1.81
N ILE A 165 5.43 -6.82 -2.80
CA ILE A 165 4.03 -7.26 -2.63
C ILE A 165 3.90 -8.65 -3.23
N ILE A 166 3.24 -9.56 -2.49
CA ILE A 166 2.84 -10.88 -2.97
C ILE A 166 1.34 -10.96 -2.85
N GLU A 167 0.68 -11.24 -3.98
CA GLU A 167 -0.76 -11.29 -4.10
C GLU A 167 -1.17 -12.64 -4.71
N ARG A 168 -2.36 -13.11 -4.36
CA ARG A 168 -2.95 -14.29 -4.99
C ARG A 168 -4.42 -14.05 -5.27
N GLU A 169 -4.85 -14.21 -6.52
CA GLU A 169 -6.25 -14.09 -6.88
C GLU A 169 -7.00 -15.41 -6.69
N TRP A 170 -8.16 -15.32 -6.05
CA TRP A 170 -9.14 -16.39 -5.95
C TRP A 170 -10.46 -15.90 -6.54
N GLN A 171 -10.98 -16.66 -7.50
CA GLN A 171 -12.28 -16.37 -8.08
C GLN A 171 -13.37 -17.27 -7.49
N ALA A 172 -14.43 -16.67 -6.95
CA ALA A 172 -15.62 -17.34 -6.46
C ALA A 172 -16.85 -16.79 -7.22
N LYS A 173 -17.30 -17.50 -8.25
CA LYS A 173 -18.40 -17.08 -9.13
C LYS A 173 -18.09 -15.72 -9.79
N LYS A 174 -18.78 -14.64 -9.34
CA LYS A 174 -18.63 -13.27 -9.88
C LYS A 174 -17.74 -12.38 -9.04
N VAL A 175 -17.23 -12.88 -7.91
CA VAL A 175 -16.42 -12.11 -6.96
C VAL A 175 -14.97 -12.55 -7.08
N SER A 176 -14.07 -11.60 -7.24
CA SER A 176 -12.63 -11.83 -7.13
C SER A 176 -12.16 -11.39 -5.74
N LEU A 177 -11.48 -12.29 -5.04
CA LEU A 177 -10.83 -12.04 -3.76
C LEU A 177 -9.31 -12.10 -3.97
N VAL A 178 -8.61 -11.07 -3.57
CA VAL A 178 -7.16 -10.94 -3.72
C VAL A 178 -6.52 -10.68 -2.36
N PRO A 179 -6.20 -11.73 -1.57
CA PRO A 179 -5.34 -11.56 -0.40
C PRO A 179 -3.93 -11.16 -0.82
N PHE A 180 -3.30 -10.34 0.01
CA PHE A 180 -1.93 -9.88 -0.20
C PHE A 180 -1.17 -9.70 1.10
N ILE A 181 0.14 -9.75 0.97
CA ILE A 181 1.08 -9.30 2.00
C ILE A 181 2.13 -8.41 1.35
N ASN A 182 2.61 -7.41 2.08
CA ASN A 182 3.72 -6.60 1.61
C ASN A 182 4.65 -6.15 2.74
N VAL A 183 5.88 -5.84 2.36
CA VAL A 183 6.88 -5.22 3.22
C VAL A 183 7.43 -3.98 2.50
N GLU A 184 7.57 -2.90 3.25
CA GLU A 184 8.01 -1.60 2.70
C GLU A 184 8.99 -0.90 3.66
N PRO A 185 10.32 -1.00 3.45
CA PRO A 185 11.32 -0.16 4.10
C PRO A 185 11.33 1.26 3.50
N TYR A 186 11.67 2.24 4.36
CA TYR A 186 11.77 3.66 4.05
C TYR A 186 13.14 4.18 4.45
N TYR A 187 13.90 4.70 3.50
CA TYR A 187 15.04 5.56 3.74
C TYR A 187 14.57 7.01 3.79
N ASP A 188 14.97 7.76 4.82
CA ASP A 188 14.61 9.18 4.97
C ASP A 188 15.90 10.01 5.11
N SER A 189 16.09 11.01 4.24
CA SER A 189 17.28 11.86 4.20
C SER A 189 17.49 12.68 5.47
N ARG A 190 16.44 12.93 6.27
CA ARG A 190 16.54 13.65 7.54
C ARG A 190 17.34 12.87 8.59
N TYR A 191 17.37 11.56 8.46
CA TYR A 191 18.02 10.64 9.39
C TYR A 191 19.17 9.87 8.75
N GLU A 192 19.35 10.01 7.44
CA GLU A 192 20.39 9.32 6.64
C GLU A 192 20.38 7.79 6.81
N THR A 193 19.21 7.21 7.10
CA THR A 193 19.07 5.79 7.38
C THR A 193 17.71 5.25 6.98
N ILE A 194 17.56 3.92 6.98
CA ILE A 194 16.26 3.26 6.91
C ILE A 194 15.64 3.39 8.31
N ASN A 195 14.79 4.39 8.47
CA ASN A 195 14.18 4.72 9.75
C ASN A 195 12.83 4.05 9.98
N ARG A 196 12.20 3.52 8.92
CA ARG A 196 10.85 2.98 9.01
C ARG A 196 10.71 1.71 8.17
N VAL A 197 9.98 0.73 8.70
CA VAL A 197 9.55 -0.45 7.96
C VAL A 197 8.05 -0.68 8.20
N ARG A 198 7.30 -0.93 7.13
CA ARG A 198 5.89 -1.32 7.19
C ARG A 198 5.70 -2.76 6.75
N TYR A 199 4.86 -3.49 7.47
CA TYR A 199 4.35 -4.80 7.12
C TYR A 199 2.84 -4.66 6.96
N ILE A 200 2.30 -5.06 5.82
CA ILE A 200 0.89 -4.89 5.51
C ILE A 200 0.34 -6.24 5.06
N GLY A 201 -0.79 -6.65 5.63
CA GLY A 201 -1.51 -7.84 5.22
C GLY A 201 -2.99 -7.54 5.08
N GLY A 202 -3.60 -8.00 4.00
CA GLY A 202 -5.00 -7.68 3.74
C GLY A 202 -5.58 -8.45 2.58
N ALA A 203 -6.76 -8.01 2.15
CA ALA A 203 -7.41 -8.54 0.98
C ALA A 203 -8.25 -7.47 0.28
N SER A 204 -8.29 -7.52 -1.04
CA SER A 204 -9.19 -6.75 -1.88
C SER A 204 -10.31 -7.64 -2.43
N ILE A 205 -11.53 -7.12 -2.46
CA ILE A 205 -12.73 -7.79 -2.98
C ILE A 205 -13.31 -6.93 -4.10
N SER A 206 -13.32 -7.45 -5.32
CA SER A 206 -14.00 -6.81 -6.44
C SER A 206 -15.47 -7.20 -6.45
N TRP A 207 -16.34 -6.24 -6.06
CA TRP A 207 -17.78 -6.44 -6.01
C TRP A 207 -18.44 -6.30 -7.39
N THR A 208 -18.03 -5.27 -8.13
CA THR A 208 -18.50 -5.00 -9.49
C THR A 208 -17.32 -4.60 -10.38
N PRO A 209 -17.51 -4.51 -11.70
CA PRO A 209 -16.51 -3.91 -12.57
C PRO A 209 -16.08 -2.49 -12.21
N ARG A 210 -16.79 -1.78 -11.39
CA ARG A 210 -16.52 -0.39 -11.04
C ARG A 210 -16.22 -0.14 -9.57
N ILE A 211 -16.40 -1.15 -8.71
CA ILE A 211 -16.27 -0.98 -7.26
C ILE A 211 -15.50 -2.15 -6.68
N ALA A 212 -14.45 -1.86 -5.93
CA ALA A 212 -13.75 -2.82 -5.10
C ALA A 212 -13.56 -2.25 -3.68
N PHE A 213 -13.48 -3.16 -2.73
CA PHE A 213 -13.19 -2.86 -1.33
C PHE A 213 -11.88 -3.52 -0.95
N GLU A 214 -11.06 -2.82 -0.19
CA GLU A 214 -9.85 -3.38 0.40
C GLU A 214 -9.90 -3.19 1.91
N GLY A 215 -9.55 -4.24 2.65
CA GLY A 215 -9.30 -4.18 4.08
C GLY A 215 -7.90 -4.70 4.37
N ASN A 216 -7.12 -3.94 5.14
CA ASN A 216 -5.79 -4.39 5.52
C ASN A 216 -5.39 -3.91 6.92
N ILE A 217 -4.46 -4.65 7.52
CA ILE A 217 -3.79 -4.28 8.75
C ILE A 217 -2.36 -3.92 8.43
N THR A 218 -1.93 -2.76 8.89
CA THR A 218 -0.56 -2.27 8.78
C THR A 218 0.09 -2.28 10.16
N TYR A 219 1.27 -2.92 10.26
CA TYR A 219 2.20 -2.72 11.35
C TYR A 219 3.37 -1.89 10.85
N GLN A 220 3.68 -0.79 11.54
CA GLN A 220 4.81 0.08 11.22
C GLN A 220 5.74 0.16 12.42
N HIS A 221 7.03 -0.03 12.16
CA HIS A 221 8.10 0.23 13.11
C HIS A 221 8.91 1.44 12.62
N ASP A 222 9.12 2.42 13.50
CA ASP A 222 9.85 3.66 13.20
C ASP A 222 10.90 3.91 14.29
N THR A 223 12.15 4.05 13.90
CA THR A 223 13.27 4.22 14.84
C THR A 223 13.54 5.68 15.23
N HIS A 224 12.88 6.64 14.57
CA HIS A 224 13.09 8.09 14.77
C HIS A 224 11.77 8.83 15.03
N SER A 225 10.73 8.11 15.48
CA SER A 225 9.47 8.69 15.93
C SER A 225 9.30 8.51 17.43
N SER A 226 8.60 9.43 18.09
CA SER A 226 8.17 9.25 19.49
C SER A 226 7.28 8.00 19.63
N VAL A 227 6.46 7.71 18.62
CA VAL A 227 5.72 6.47 18.51
C VAL A 227 6.54 5.48 17.69
N THR A 228 7.19 4.55 18.37
CA THR A 228 8.07 3.55 17.74
C THR A 228 7.27 2.50 16.96
N ASN A 229 6.11 2.11 17.46
CA ASN A 229 5.27 1.10 16.85
C ASN A 229 3.86 1.67 16.57
N LEU A 230 3.34 1.39 15.38
CA LEU A 230 2.00 1.80 15.00
C LEU A 230 1.26 0.63 14.37
N TRP A 231 0.04 0.41 14.82
CA TRP A 231 -0.92 -0.48 14.19
C TRP A 231 -2.02 0.34 13.53
N ALA A 232 -2.31 0.05 12.28
CA ALA A 232 -3.40 0.71 11.58
C ALA A 232 -4.33 -0.31 10.92
N LEU A 233 -5.64 -0.07 11.06
CA LEU A 233 -6.66 -0.72 10.26
C LEU A 233 -7.02 0.20 9.09
N ASN A 234 -6.80 -0.29 7.87
CA ASN A 234 -7.15 0.41 6.64
C ASN A 234 -8.43 -0.18 6.05
N ILE A 235 -9.33 0.70 5.60
CA ILE A 235 -10.50 0.35 4.80
C ILE A 235 -10.53 1.28 3.60
N ILE A 236 -10.43 0.72 2.40
CA ILE A 236 -10.28 1.47 1.16
C ILE A 236 -11.45 1.13 0.24
N LEU A 237 -12.11 2.15 -0.28
CA LEU A 237 -13.10 2.05 -1.34
C LEU A 237 -12.48 2.47 -2.67
N HIS A 238 -12.38 1.56 -3.62
CA HIS A 238 -11.92 1.86 -4.98
C HIS A 238 -13.11 2.05 -5.91
N VAL A 239 -13.14 3.17 -6.64
CA VAL A 239 -14.16 3.47 -7.65
C VAL A 239 -13.46 3.70 -8.99
N PHE A 240 -13.87 2.94 -10.02
CA PHE A 240 -13.23 2.92 -11.33
C PHE A 240 -14.13 3.52 -12.41
N PHE A 241 -13.57 4.43 -13.17
CA PHE A 241 -14.19 5.07 -14.31
C PHE A 241 -13.36 4.79 -15.58
N GLU A 242 -14.04 4.59 -16.70
CA GLU A 242 -13.40 4.37 -17.99
C GLU A 242 -14.08 5.20 -19.07
N THR A 243 -13.30 5.70 -20.01
CA THR A 243 -13.87 6.29 -21.21
C THR A 243 -14.56 5.18 -22.01
N THR A 244 -15.86 5.31 -22.20
CA THR A 244 -16.61 4.39 -23.05
C THR A 244 -16.09 4.55 -24.48
N LYS A 245 -15.21 3.66 -24.94
CA LYS A 245 -14.91 3.59 -26.38
C LYS A 245 -16.20 3.16 -27.06
N ALA A 246 -16.74 4.01 -27.91
CA ALA A 246 -17.74 3.60 -28.86
C ALA A 246 -17.19 2.33 -29.56
N LYS A 247 -17.89 1.21 -29.43
CA LYS A 247 -17.59 0.01 -30.18
C LYS A 247 -17.66 0.41 -31.66
N LYS A 248 -16.50 0.51 -32.31
CA LYS A 248 -16.44 0.52 -33.77
C LYS A 248 -16.47 -0.92 -34.26
#